data_48b13b6a9f5128068e16984a4412bbbe
#
_entry.id   48b13b6a9f5128068e16984a4412bbbe
#
_cell.length_a   1.000
_cell.length_b   1.000
_cell.length_c   1.000
_cell.angle_alpha   90.00
_cell.angle_beta   90.00
_cell.angle_gamma   90.00
#
_symmetry.space_group_name_H-M   'P 1'
#
loop_
_entity.id
_entity.type
_entity.pdbx_description
1 polymer ?
#
loop_
_entity_poly.entity_id
_entity_poly.type
_entity_poly.pdbx_seq_one_letter_code
_entity_poly.pdbx_strand_id
1 'polypeptide(L)'
;MSDFAVPLGQRQLFLDDIGVERTDNLRKTLHQPDKKGAVIRSIDPAQTIQTRSAPLWDGERYRLYVSGIDQTLFESADGLHWTPGPQPDCPQAHVVYDASDCEYPYKAAILDRGFAASADGLRWQVLDVAAIQSFDEGNFSLYPHDRLFLYTVKRTGPHGRSVAVATSTDFAHWDDYGVVFHADDRDQELGRQTIAARLANPHLQQTEYDTPEHYSVQIYNMGVFRYEGLYIGLPSMYYHTGKVSPGWPGFAQLRLSPYIRECVDKHGDYTGFYNIQIACSRDLKAWTRVADRKPFIETSPLHAGAYDLQTLIGPSAAIVHGDELWFYYTGIKQYAFIKSGGEKGYDDYCADRGAICLAVLRRDGFVSLDADADGGTLTTEPFALPGGALRLNADAAGGEIRVEILDADDRVINASATMNADATRQRLQWYSGDLAARQGQTARLRFSLRNARLYSYWFAAQPRAIR
;
A
#
# COMPACT_ATOMS: atom_id res chain seq x y z
N MET A 1 -4.27 9.06 -31.83
CA MET A 1 -3.11 8.24 -31.40
C MET A 1 -3.27 8.06 -29.91
N SER A 2 -3.11 6.87 -29.37
CA SER A 2 -3.19 6.68 -27.91
C SER A 2 -2.04 7.45 -27.27
N ASP A 3 -2.31 8.09 -26.10
CA ASP A 3 -1.26 8.79 -25.32
C ASP A 3 -0.42 7.79 -24.50
N PHE A 4 -0.49 6.49 -24.85
CA PHE A 4 0.26 5.44 -24.17
C PHE A 4 1.74 5.52 -24.52
N ALA A 5 2.58 5.63 -23.50
CA ALA A 5 4.03 5.67 -23.60
C ALA A 5 4.68 4.63 -22.69
N VAL A 6 5.79 4.08 -23.16
CA VAL A 6 6.63 3.15 -22.40
C VAL A 6 8.00 3.79 -22.20
N PRO A 7 8.20 4.58 -21.13
CA PRO A 7 9.49 5.22 -20.88
C PRO A 7 10.59 4.19 -20.62
N LEU A 8 11.81 4.50 -21.07
CA LEU A 8 12.97 3.65 -20.81
C LEU A 8 13.23 3.53 -19.32
N GLY A 9 13.34 2.31 -18.81
CA GLY A 9 13.57 2.00 -17.41
C GLY A 9 12.31 1.85 -16.57
N GLN A 10 11.16 2.34 -17.03
CA GLN A 10 9.89 2.26 -16.30
C GLN A 10 9.15 0.97 -16.61
N ARG A 11 8.78 0.24 -15.58
CA ARG A 11 8.03 -1.02 -15.67
C ARG A 11 6.55 -0.73 -15.96
N GLN A 12 5.97 -1.48 -16.87
CA GLN A 12 4.55 -1.43 -17.20
C GLN A 12 3.83 -2.49 -16.38
N LEU A 13 2.92 -2.05 -15.53
CA LEU A 13 2.14 -2.87 -14.61
C LEU A 13 0.72 -3.07 -15.17
N PHE A 14 -0.01 -4.08 -14.66
CA PHE A 14 -1.36 -4.41 -15.07
C PHE A 14 -2.43 -4.01 -14.03
N LEU A 15 -2.15 -2.97 -13.23
CA LEU A 15 -3.10 -2.42 -12.25
C LEU A 15 -4.25 -1.67 -12.90
N ASP A 16 -3.98 -0.99 -14.01
CA ASP A 16 -4.99 -0.47 -14.94
C ASP A 16 -4.84 -1.12 -16.33
N ASP A 17 -5.69 -0.73 -17.28
CA ASP A 17 -5.70 -1.29 -18.63
C ASP A 17 -5.23 -0.30 -19.70
N ILE A 18 -4.63 0.85 -19.31
CA ILE A 18 -4.28 1.93 -20.27
C ILE A 18 -3.30 1.46 -21.33
N GLY A 19 -2.37 0.56 -21.00
CA GLY A 19 -1.43 -0.02 -21.96
C GLY A 19 -1.91 -1.28 -22.67
N VAL A 20 -3.17 -1.67 -22.49
CA VAL A 20 -3.73 -2.92 -23.02
C VAL A 20 -4.73 -2.62 -24.12
N GLU A 21 -4.40 -2.96 -25.36
CA GLU A 21 -5.35 -2.86 -26.48
C GLU A 21 -6.32 -4.08 -26.49
N ARG A 22 -5.77 -5.29 -26.28
CA ARG A 22 -6.56 -6.52 -26.31
C ARG A 22 -5.94 -7.63 -25.49
N THR A 23 -6.79 -8.38 -24.81
CA THR A 23 -6.43 -9.66 -24.19
C THR A 23 -7.34 -10.76 -24.74
N ASP A 24 -6.80 -11.97 -24.92
CA ASP A 24 -7.55 -13.15 -25.29
C ASP A 24 -7.12 -14.31 -24.38
N ASN A 25 -8.10 -14.95 -23.74
CA ASN A 25 -7.92 -16.08 -22.81
C ASN A 25 -6.87 -15.84 -21.71
N LEU A 26 -6.82 -14.61 -21.17
CA LEU A 26 -6.00 -14.26 -20.00
C LEU A 26 -6.88 -13.88 -18.82
N ARG A 27 -6.47 -14.32 -17.64
CA ARG A 27 -7.09 -13.95 -16.37
C ARG A 27 -6.23 -12.93 -15.64
N LYS A 28 -6.82 -11.83 -15.22
CA LYS A 28 -6.19 -10.83 -14.35
C LYS A 28 -6.26 -11.31 -12.89
N THR A 29 -5.11 -11.55 -12.25
CA THR A 29 -5.02 -12.12 -10.90
C THR A 29 -4.35 -11.14 -9.94
N LEU A 30 -5.06 -10.78 -8.86
CA LEU A 30 -4.49 -10.06 -7.72
C LEU A 30 -3.67 -11.04 -6.86
N HIS A 31 -2.47 -10.65 -6.48
CA HIS A 31 -1.65 -11.39 -5.52
C HIS A 31 -1.63 -10.68 -4.17
N GLN A 32 -1.80 -11.46 -3.13
CA GLN A 32 -1.65 -10.99 -1.76
C GLN A 32 -0.18 -11.16 -1.34
N PRO A 33 0.40 -10.20 -0.60
CA PRO A 33 1.76 -10.36 -0.09
C PRO A 33 1.82 -11.44 0.99
N ASP A 34 2.95 -12.13 1.07
CA ASP A 34 3.25 -13.12 2.10
C ASP A 34 3.46 -12.43 3.45
N LYS A 35 2.65 -12.74 4.42
CA LYS A 35 2.75 -12.20 5.78
C LYS A 35 3.92 -12.85 6.53
N LYS A 36 4.81 -12.01 7.03
CA LYS A 36 5.98 -12.43 7.83
C LYS A 36 5.73 -12.30 9.34
N GLY A 37 4.54 -11.79 9.73
CA GLY A 37 4.16 -11.55 11.12
C GLY A 37 4.73 -10.26 11.70
N ALA A 38 4.76 -10.18 13.03
CA ALA A 38 5.22 -9.01 13.78
C ALA A 38 6.74 -8.88 13.73
N VAL A 39 7.25 -7.73 13.28
CA VAL A 39 8.68 -7.37 13.27
C VAL A 39 9.03 -6.40 14.40
N ILE A 40 8.06 -5.58 14.87
CA ILE A 40 8.24 -4.71 16.05
C ILE A 40 7.02 -4.87 16.97
N ARG A 41 7.27 -5.02 18.25
CA ARG A 41 6.28 -5.05 19.32
C ARG A 41 6.54 -3.92 20.30
N SER A 42 5.51 -3.52 21.05
CA SER A 42 5.72 -2.62 22.17
C SER A 42 6.62 -3.27 23.23
N ILE A 43 7.52 -2.50 23.79
CA ILE A 43 8.34 -2.92 24.95
C ILE A 43 7.44 -3.05 26.19
N ASP A 44 6.51 -2.11 26.36
CA ASP A 44 5.45 -2.19 27.38
C ASP A 44 4.21 -2.82 26.76
N PRO A 45 3.81 -4.04 27.17
CA PRO A 45 2.64 -4.70 26.63
C PRO A 45 1.31 -3.97 26.90
N ALA A 46 1.27 -3.03 27.84
CA ALA A 46 0.10 -2.19 28.08
C ALA A 46 -0.12 -1.14 26.98
N GLN A 47 0.90 -0.85 26.19
CA GLN A 47 0.87 0.12 25.11
C GLN A 47 0.62 -0.55 23.76
N THR A 48 -0.08 0.15 22.85
CA THR A 48 -0.41 -0.37 21.52
C THR A 48 0.40 0.34 20.46
N ILE A 49 1.49 -0.31 20.00
CA ILE A 49 2.32 0.23 18.93
C ILE A 49 1.55 0.30 17.61
N GLN A 50 1.72 1.41 16.90
CA GLN A 50 1.13 1.64 15.60
C GLN A 50 2.08 2.42 14.69
N THR A 51 1.91 2.28 13.38
CA THR A 51 2.54 3.16 12.38
C THR A 51 1.58 3.49 11.26
N ARG A 52 1.79 4.63 10.61
CA ARG A 52 1.21 5.04 9.32
C ARG A 52 2.31 5.27 8.30
N SER A 53 3.56 5.23 8.75
CA SER A 53 4.74 5.47 7.91
C SER A 53 5.32 4.17 7.38
N ALA A 54 5.98 4.24 6.24
CA ALA A 54 6.94 3.23 5.84
C ALA A 54 8.29 3.54 6.51
N PRO A 55 9.16 2.52 6.76
CA PRO A 55 10.54 2.78 7.13
C PRO A 55 11.24 3.64 6.08
N LEU A 56 12.07 4.56 6.51
CA LEU A 56 12.94 5.35 5.64
C LEU A 56 14.38 4.81 5.73
N TRP A 57 15.13 4.92 4.64
CA TRP A 57 16.56 4.64 4.58
C TRP A 57 17.32 5.96 4.56
N ASP A 58 18.19 6.22 5.55
CA ASP A 58 18.93 7.49 5.69
C ASP A 58 20.34 7.46 5.09
N GLY A 59 20.67 6.36 4.40
CA GLY A 59 22.01 6.14 3.84
C GLY A 59 22.84 5.14 4.66
N GLU A 60 22.49 4.90 5.93
CA GLU A 60 23.20 4.01 6.85
C GLU A 60 22.31 2.90 7.40
N ARG A 61 21.05 3.23 7.71
CA ARG A 61 20.09 2.32 8.36
C ARG A 61 18.65 2.66 8.01
N TYR A 62 17.78 1.70 8.25
CA TYR A 62 16.35 1.93 8.26
C TYR A 62 15.93 2.58 9.59
N ARG A 63 15.04 3.58 9.49
CA ARG A 63 14.37 4.19 10.65
C ARG A 63 12.86 4.09 10.46
N LEU A 64 12.15 3.73 11.53
CA LEU A 64 10.70 3.72 11.55
C LEU A 64 10.18 4.51 12.74
N TYR A 65 9.42 5.56 12.45
CA TYR A 65 8.71 6.35 13.44
C TYR A 65 7.36 5.71 13.71
N VAL A 66 7.05 5.50 14.98
CA VAL A 66 5.84 4.81 15.45
C VAL A 66 5.09 5.69 16.44
N SER A 67 3.84 5.31 16.74
CA SER A 67 2.97 5.98 17.69
C SER A 67 2.30 4.98 18.63
N GLY A 68 1.58 5.50 19.64
CA GLY A 68 0.83 4.70 20.59
C GLY A 68 1.67 4.06 21.69
N ILE A 69 2.95 4.36 21.74
CA ILE A 69 3.92 3.90 22.75
C ILE A 69 4.89 5.03 23.09
N ASP A 70 5.62 4.90 24.23
CA ASP A 70 6.60 5.88 24.66
C ASP A 70 7.85 5.89 23.77
N GLN A 71 8.29 4.71 23.32
CA GLN A 71 9.43 4.55 22.40
C GLN A 71 8.97 4.78 20.96
N THR A 72 9.25 5.97 20.40
CA THR A 72 8.66 6.38 19.11
C THR A 72 9.58 6.21 17.89
N LEU A 73 10.83 5.76 18.06
CA LEU A 73 11.75 5.49 16.97
C LEU A 73 12.39 4.11 17.13
N PHE A 74 12.38 3.36 16.03
CA PHE A 74 13.12 2.10 15.90
C PHE A 74 14.08 2.17 14.73
N GLU A 75 15.23 1.50 14.88
CA GLU A 75 16.30 1.44 13.88
C GLU A 75 16.61 -0.01 13.49
N SER A 76 17.02 -0.23 12.24
CA SER A 76 17.40 -1.54 11.72
C SER A 76 18.43 -1.41 10.60
N ALA A 77 19.36 -2.36 10.53
CA ALA A 77 20.33 -2.46 9.45
C ALA A 77 19.75 -3.23 8.22
N ASP A 78 18.79 -4.11 8.45
CA ASP A 78 18.27 -5.04 7.43
C ASP A 78 16.76 -4.92 7.18
N GLY A 79 16.06 -4.09 7.96
CA GLY A 79 14.60 -3.95 7.90
C GLY A 79 13.83 -5.09 8.60
N LEU A 80 14.50 -6.12 9.11
CA LEU A 80 13.87 -7.28 9.77
C LEU A 80 14.09 -7.27 11.29
N HIS A 81 15.31 -6.93 11.70
CA HIS A 81 15.70 -6.89 13.11
C HIS A 81 15.73 -5.44 13.58
N TRP A 82 14.78 -5.07 14.42
CA TRP A 82 14.56 -3.71 14.88
C TRP A 82 14.95 -3.54 16.34
N THR A 83 15.60 -2.44 16.63
CA THR A 83 15.99 -2.04 18.00
C THR A 83 15.48 -0.65 18.30
N PRO A 84 15.18 -0.33 19.60
CA PRO A 84 14.87 1.03 19.99
C PRO A 84 15.99 1.99 19.61
N GLY A 85 15.63 3.06 18.92
CA GLY A 85 16.55 4.16 18.59
C GLY A 85 16.51 5.28 19.64
N PRO A 86 17.31 6.35 19.45
CA PRO A 86 17.21 7.56 20.26
C PRO A 86 15.82 8.18 20.18
N GLN A 87 15.35 8.75 21.31
CA GLN A 87 14.01 9.35 21.36
C GLN A 87 13.99 10.71 20.65
N PRO A 88 13.15 10.90 19.60
CA PRO A 88 12.98 12.21 18.97
C PRO A 88 12.19 13.17 19.87
N ASP A 89 12.43 14.46 19.74
CA ASP A 89 11.70 15.50 20.47
C ASP A 89 10.37 15.89 19.80
N CYS A 90 10.06 15.34 18.61
CA CYS A 90 8.80 15.52 17.91
C CYS A 90 7.94 14.26 18.04
N PRO A 91 6.84 14.27 18.81
CA PRO A 91 5.95 13.12 18.93
C PRO A 91 5.03 12.98 17.72
N GLN A 92 4.73 11.73 17.35
CA GLN A 92 3.70 11.34 16.38
C GLN A 92 3.83 11.93 14.97
N ALA A 93 5.06 12.02 14.47
CA ALA A 93 5.34 12.52 13.13
C ALA A 93 5.29 11.41 12.09
N HIS A 94 4.73 11.74 10.93
CA HIS A 94 4.90 10.96 9.72
C HIS A 94 6.15 11.48 9.01
N VAL A 95 7.21 10.68 8.96
CA VAL A 95 8.54 11.15 8.55
C VAL A 95 8.95 10.52 7.22
N VAL A 96 9.55 11.34 6.36
CA VAL A 96 10.25 10.91 5.13
C VAL A 96 11.67 11.46 5.12
N TYR A 97 12.55 10.88 4.29
CA TYR A 97 13.92 11.31 4.10
C TYR A 97 14.12 11.85 2.68
N ASP A 98 14.41 13.14 2.59
CA ASP A 98 14.72 13.86 1.35
C ASP A 98 16.23 14.02 1.19
N ALA A 99 16.89 13.07 0.54
CA ALA A 99 18.34 13.10 0.32
C ALA A 99 18.81 14.30 -0.54
N SER A 100 17.89 15.05 -1.17
CA SER A 100 18.23 16.24 -1.94
C SER A 100 18.40 17.49 -1.08
N ASP A 101 17.88 17.48 0.16
CA ASP A 101 18.06 18.56 1.14
C ASP A 101 19.20 18.22 2.11
N CYS A 102 20.37 18.78 1.86
CA CYS A 102 21.57 18.49 2.66
C CYS A 102 21.54 19.08 4.08
N GLU A 103 20.70 20.08 4.33
CA GLU A 103 20.65 20.76 5.64
C GLU A 103 19.63 20.12 6.56
N TYR A 104 18.43 19.83 6.04
CA TYR A 104 17.31 19.25 6.80
C TYR A 104 16.68 18.08 6.03
N PRO A 105 17.39 16.95 5.87
CA PRO A 105 16.89 15.85 5.04
C PRO A 105 15.63 15.15 5.59
N TYR A 106 15.42 15.20 6.90
CA TYR A 106 14.23 14.63 7.50
C TYR A 106 13.07 15.62 7.45
N LYS A 107 11.97 15.22 6.84
CA LYS A 107 10.74 16.01 6.71
C LYS A 107 9.59 15.29 7.42
N ALA A 108 8.82 16.03 8.21
CA ALA A 108 7.71 15.48 8.95
C ALA A 108 6.41 16.23 8.67
N ALA A 109 5.32 15.47 8.47
CA ALA A 109 3.97 15.97 8.61
C ALA A 109 3.46 15.65 10.01
N ILE A 110 3.07 16.69 10.75
CA ILE A 110 2.54 16.58 12.10
C ILE A 110 1.03 16.82 12.00
N LEU A 111 0.26 15.79 12.31
CA LEU A 111 -1.20 15.81 12.15
C LEU A 111 -1.82 17.07 12.79
N ASP A 112 -2.55 17.86 11.98
CA ASP A 112 -3.22 19.11 12.35
C ASP A 112 -2.33 20.21 12.96
N ARG A 113 -1.00 20.03 12.95
CA ARG A 113 -0.02 20.99 13.48
C ARG A 113 0.94 21.55 12.43
N GLY A 114 0.83 21.07 11.17
CA GLY A 114 1.67 21.51 10.06
C GLY A 114 2.85 20.59 9.79
N PHE A 115 4.01 21.19 9.57
CA PHE A 115 5.18 20.47 9.10
C PHE A 115 6.42 20.83 9.92
N ALA A 116 7.37 19.90 9.95
CA ALA A 116 8.66 20.10 10.61
C ALA A 116 9.80 19.52 9.77
N ALA A 117 10.99 20.02 10.02
CA ALA A 117 12.22 19.52 9.40
C ALA A 117 13.30 19.26 10.46
N SER A 118 14.22 18.35 10.15
CA SER A 118 15.32 17.98 11.06
C SER A 118 16.57 17.61 10.28
N ALA A 119 17.73 17.95 10.85
CA ALA A 119 19.03 17.56 10.30
C ALA A 119 19.42 16.12 10.65
N ASP A 120 18.93 15.59 11.78
CA ASP A 120 19.34 14.29 12.35
C ASP A 120 18.19 13.30 12.55
N GLY A 121 16.93 13.75 12.34
CA GLY A 121 15.72 12.99 12.60
C GLY A 121 15.34 12.90 14.09
N LEU A 122 16.06 13.62 14.96
CA LEU A 122 15.86 13.60 16.41
C LEU A 122 15.42 14.96 16.97
N ARG A 123 16.04 16.03 16.49
CA ARG A 123 15.72 17.41 16.87
C ARG A 123 14.98 18.10 15.74
N TRP A 124 13.76 18.55 16.02
CA TRP A 124 12.83 19.02 15.01
C TRP A 124 12.52 20.51 15.13
N GLN A 125 12.52 21.19 14.00
CA GLN A 125 12.04 22.55 13.87
C GLN A 125 10.67 22.54 13.21
N VAL A 126 9.67 23.09 13.90
CA VAL A 126 8.35 23.35 13.29
C VAL A 126 8.49 24.47 12.28
N LEU A 127 7.96 24.27 11.08
CA LEU A 127 8.01 25.22 9.98
C LEU A 127 6.78 26.12 9.98
N ASP A 128 6.96 27.35 9.50
CA ASP A 128 5.84 28.28 9.24
C ASP A 128 5.14 27.93 7.93
N VAL A 129 4.53 26.75 7.90
CA VAL A 129 3.77 26.19 6.77
C VAL A 129 2.39 25.79 7.28
N ALA A 130 1.36 26.22 6.58
CA ALA A 130 -0.02 25.96 6.97
C ALA A 130 -0.32 24.45 7.07
N ALA A 131 -0.98 24.05 8.15
CA ALA A 131 -1.38 22.67 8.35
C ALA A 131 -2.42 22.24 7.31
N ILE A 132 -2.28 21.03 6.80
CA ILE A 132 -3.32 20.34 6.02
C ILE A 132 -4.28 19.70 7.03
N GLN A 133 -5.50 20.18 7.07
CA GLN A 133 -6.50 19.71 8.05
C GLN A 133 -6.87 18.25 7.85
N SER A 134 -6.91 17.51 8.95
CA SER A 134 -7.38 16.13 9.03
C SER A 134 -8.29 15.96 10.24
N PHE A 135 -9.00 14.84 10.33
CA PHE A 135 -9.70 14.51 11.58
C PHE A 135 -8.77 13.89 12.61
N ASP A 136 -8.06 12.80 12.24
CA ASP A 136 -7.19 12.07 13.19
C ASP A 136 -6.25 11.07 12.49
N GLU A 137 -6.17 11.08 11.16
CA GLU A 137 -5.36 10.14 10.40
C GLU A 137 -4.63 10.82 9.24
N GLY A 138 -3.42 10.38 8.97
CA GLY A 138 -2.62 10.80 7.84
C GLY A 138 -1.59 9.76 7.45
N ASN A 139 -1.16 9.80 6.19
CA ASN A 139 -0.01 9.06 5.69
C ASN A 139 0.85 10.03 4.87
N PHE A 140 2.15 9.90 5.00
CA PHE A 140 3.10 10.80 4.35
C PHE A 140 4.16 9.99 3.60
N SER A 141 4.37 10.31 2.34
CA SER A 141 5.37 9.67 1.48
C SER A 141 6.11 10.69 0.62
N LEU A 142 7.28 10.32 0.13
CA LEU A 142 8.10 11.09 -0.79
C LEU A 142 8.46 10.22 -1.99
N TYR A 143 8.28 10.76 -3.20
CA TYR A 143 8.89 10.23 -4.41
C TYR A 143 10.15 11.05 -4.74
N PRO A 144 11.35 10.50 -4.49
CA PRO A 144 12.58 11.29 -4.53
C PRO A 144 12.94 11.82 -5.93
N HIS A 145 12.57 11.10 -6.99
CA HIS A 145 12.96 11.45 -8.36
C HIS A 145 12.44 12.84 -8.78
N ASP A 146 11.17 13.14 -8.46
CA ASP A 146 10.54 14.42 -8.78
C ASP A 146 10.44 15.33 -7.55
N ARG A 147 11.00 14.89 -6.43
CA ARG A 147 10.86 15.52 -5.10
C ARG A 147 9.39 15.78 -4.75
N LEU A 148 8.53 14.79 -5.05
CA LEU A 148 7.09 14.91 -4.83
C LEU A 148 6.72 14.37 -3.45
N PHE A 149 6.33 15.27 -2.54
CA PHE A 149 5.73 14.95 -1.26
C PHE A 149 4.24 14.68 -1.45
N LEU A 150 3.76 13.58 -0.88
CA LEU A 150 2.36 13.17 -0.91
C LEU A 150 1.86 13.04 0.53
N TYR A 151 0.85 13.81 0.89
CA TYR A 151 0.22 13.74 2.19
C TYR A 151 -1.25 13.42 2.04
N THR A 152 -1.67 12.29 2.58
CA THR A 152 -3.08 11.90 2.63
C THR A 152 -3.63 12.14 4.02
N VAL A 153 -4.84 12.65 4.09
CA VAL A 153 -5.52 13.03 5.34
C VAL A 153 -6.95 12.54 5.34
N LYS A 154 -7.48 12.27 6.54
CA LYS A 154 -8.86 11.84 6.72
C LYS A 154 -9.81 13.04 6.66
N ARG A 155 -10.88 12.91 5.87
CA ARG A 155 -11.99 13.85 5.78
C ARG A 155 -13.32 13.13 5.69
N THR A 156 -14.41 13.88 5.76
CA THR A 156 -15.76 13.35 5.54
C THR A 156 -16.11 13.37 4.07
N GLY A 157 -16.65 12.28 3.58
CA GLY A 157 -17.23 12.13 2.23
C GLY A 157 -18.64 11.55 2.29
N PRO A 158 -19.18 11.09 1.16
CA PRO A 158 -20.57 10.63 1.06
C PRO A 158 -20.95 9.49 2.01
N HIS A 159 -20.03 8.57 2.28
CA HIS A 159 -20.23 7.42 3.17
C HIS A 159 -19.40 7.52 4.47
N GLY A 160 -19.15 8.72 4.96
CA GLY A 160 -18.40 8.96 6.18
C GLY A 160 -16.91 9.16 5.94
N ARG A 161 -16.03 8.44 6.66
CA ARG A 161 -14.57 8.59 6.56
C ARG A 161 -14.09 8.39 5.15
N SER A 162 -13.31 9.34 4.65
CA SER A 162 -12.80 9.43 3.28
C SER A 162 -11.41 10.03 3.29
N VAL A 163 -10.71 9.99 2.15
CA VAL A 163 -9.33 10.44 2.03
C VAL A 163 -9.21 11.62 1.08
N ALA A 164 -8.56 12.67 1.56
CA ALA A 164 -8.07 13.77 0.75
C ALA A 164 -6.57 13.62 0.50
N VAL A 165 -6.07 14.19 -0.58
CA VAL A 165 -4.67 14.20 -0.95
C VAL A 165 -4.17 15.63 -1.08
N ALA A 166 -3.01 15.91 -0.52
CA ALA A 166 -2.24 17.13 -0.77
C ALA A 166 -0.84 16.77 -1.27
N THR A 167 -0.28 17.64 -2.11
CA THR A 167 1.05 17.45 -2.68
C THR A 167 1.89 18.70 -2.58
N SER A 168 3.21 18.52 -2.54
CA SER A 168 4.20 19.59 -2.61
C SER A 168 5.46 19.11 -3.32
N THR A 169 6.17 20.01 -4.02
CA THR A 169 7.50 19.74 -4.58
C THR A 169 8.62 20.50 -3.87
N ASP A 170 8.26 21.45 -3.00
CA ASP A 170 9.22 22.28 -2.26
C ASP A 170 9.10 22.16 -0.73
N PHE A 171 8.07 21.43 -0.27
CA PHE A 171 7.72 21.24 1.15
C PHE A 171 7.18 22.50 1.85
N ALA A 172 7.07 23.61 1.14
CA ALA A 172 6.56 24.88 1.66
C ALA A 172 5.16 25.22 1.13
N HIS A 173 4.92 24.94 -0.13
CA HIS A 173 3.63 25.20 -0.79
C HIS A 173 2.92 23.87 -1.09
N TRP A 174 1.66 23.78 -0.70
CA TRP A 174 0.87 22.57 -0.78
C TRP A 174 -0.39 22.77 -1.61
N ASP A 175 -0.59 21.90 -2.59
CA ASP A 175 -1.83 21.80 -3.37
C ASP A 175 -2.74 20.77 -2.70
N ASP A 176 -3.86 21.21 -2.13
CA ASP A 176 -4.87 20.34 -1.52
C ASP A 176 -5.98 20.04 -2.53
N TYR A 177 -6.07 18.79 -2.98
CA TYR A 177 -7.05 18.33 -3.96
C TYR A 177 -8.44 18.03 -3.35
N GLY A 178 -8.60 18.17 -2.03
CA GLY A 178 -9.83 17.76 -1.37
C GLY A 178 -10.00 16.25 -1.31
N VAL A 179 -11.22 15.79 -1.08
CA VAL A 179 -11.55 14.36 -1.04
C VAL A 179 -11.46 13.78 -2.45
N VAL A 180 -10.54 12.83 -2.62
CA VAL A 180 -10.28 12.14 -3.90
C VAL A 180 -10.62 10.66 -3.84
N PHE A 181 -10.77 10.07 -2.63
CA PHE A 181 -11.06 8.66 -2.46
C PHE A 181 -12.07 8.45 -1.31
N HIS A 182 -13.17 7.77 -1.61
CA HIS A 182 -14.23 7.47 -0.65
C HIS A 182 -14.88 6.11 -0.97
N ALA A 183 -15.59 5.55 0.00
CA ALA A 183 -16.46 4.42 -0.24
C ALA A 183 -17.66 4.86 -1.09
N ASP A 184 -18.21 3.93 -1.87
CA ASP A 184 -19.39 4.12 -2.69
C ASP A 184 -20.46 3.04 -2.44
N ASP A 185 -21.58 3.06 -3.15
CA ASP A 185 -22.67 2.11 -2.97
C ASP A 185 -22.23 0.66 -3.26
N ARG A 186 -21.28 0.45 -4.16
CA ARG A 186 -20.72 -0.87 -4.43
C ARG A 186 -19.90 -1.38 -3.23
N ASP A 187 -19.17 -0.51 -2.54
CA ASP A 187 -18.46 -0.89 -1.30
C ASP A 187 -19.47 -1.28 -0.22
N GLN A 188 -20.62 -0.59 -0.11
CA GLN A 188 -21.66 -0.94 0.85
C GLN A 188 -22.29 -2.31 0.52
N GLU A 189 -22.51 -2.62 -0.76
CA GLU A 189 -23.03 -3.91 -1.21
C GLU A 189 -22.05 -5.06 -0.91
N LEU A 190 -20.78 -4.90 -1.30
CA LEU A 190 -19.73 -5.89 -1.05
C LEU A 190 -19.45 -6.02 0.45
N GLY A 191 -19.56 -4.92 1.19
CA GLY A 191 -19.36 -4.87 2.63
C GLY A 191 -20.32 -5.77 3.39
N ARG A 192 -21.61 -5.80 3.01
CA ARG A 192 -22.59 -6.74 3.61
C ARG A 192 -22.13 -8.18 3.48
N GLN A 193 -21.66 -8.54 2.28
CA GLN A 193 -21.21 -9.91 2.00
C GLN A 193 -19.94 -10.23 2.81
N THR A 194 -19.00 -9.29 2.88
CA THR A 194 -17.76 -9.44 3.64
C THR A 194 -18.01 -9.57 5.15
N ILE A 195 -18.91 -8.75 5.70
CA ILE A 195 -19.32 -8.82 7.11
C ILE A 195 -19.99 -10.17 7.39
N ALA A 196 -20.96 -10.57 6.58
CA ALA A 196 -21.66 -11.85 6.75
C ALA A 196 -20.70 -13.04 6.67
N ALA A 197 -19.78 -13.04 5.71
CA ALA A 197 -18.79 -14.11 5.56
C ALA A 197 -17.85 -14.18 6.77
N ARG A 198 -17.42 -13.01 7.33
CA ARG A 198 -16.59 -12.98 8.53
C ARG A 198 -17.32 -13.53 9.74
N LEU A 199 -18.55 -13.09 10.00
CA LEU A 199 -19.36 -13.53 11.14
C LEU A 199 -19.66 -15.05 11.08
N ALA A 200 -19.77 -15.61 9.87
CA ALA A 200 -19.94 -17.04 9.68
C ALA A 200 -18.65 -17.86 9.81
N ASN A 201 -17.47 -17.21 9.90
CA ASN A 201 -16.18 -17.90 9.93
C ASN A 201 -15.59 -17.93 11.37
N PRO A 202 -15.67 -19.07 12.11
CA PRO A 202 -15.18 -19.15 13.48
C PRO A 202 -13.64 -19.09 13.59
N HIS A 203 -12.91 -19.17 12.47
CA HIS A 203 -11.47 -19.04 12.45
C HIS A 203 -10.98 -17.59 12.41
N LEU A 204 -11.89 -16.61 12.29
CA LEU A 204 -11.56 -15.19 12.33
C LEU A 204 -11.93 -14.57 13.67
N GLN A 205 -11.17 -13.56 14.09
CA GLN A 205 -11.53 -12.77 15.26
C GLN A 205 -12.89 -12.09 15.03
N GLN A 206 -13.85 -12.40 15.88
CA GLN A 206 -15.19 -11.82 15.80
C GLN A 206 -15.24 -10.43 16.42
N THR A 207 -16.17 -9.61 15.97
CA THR A 207 -16.52 -8.34 16.61
C THR A 207 -17.34 -8.60 17.86
N GLU A 208 -17.22 -7.74 18.87
CA GLU A 208 -17.96 -7.90 20.15
C GLU A 208 -19.43 -7.58 20.02
N TYR A 209 -19.80 -6.79 19.03
CA TYR A 209 -21.16 -6.32 18.81
C TYR A 209 -21.45 -6.33 17.31
N ASP A 210 -22.53 -6.97 16.95
CA ASP A 210 -23.00 -7.08 15.58
C ASP A 210 -24.39 -6.47 15.48
N THR A 211 -24.50 -5.38 14.75
CA THR A 211 -25.75 -4.67 14.52
C THR A 211 -25.86 -4.34 13.04
N PRO A 212 -26.34 -5.30 12.20
CA PRO A 212 -26.37 -5.14 10.75
C PRO A 212 -27.07 -3.87 10.27
N GLU A 213 -28.00 -3.33 11.01
CA GLU A 213 -28.71 -2.08 10.70
C GLU A 213 -27.79 -0.86 10.75
N HIS A 214 -26.70 -0.95 11.49
CA HIS A 214 -25.72 0.14 11.67
C HIS A 214 -24.43 -0.09 10.92
N TYR A 215 -24.32 -1.19 10.16
CA TYR A 215 -23.07 -1.43 9.40
C TYR A 215 -22.88 -0.37 8.32
N SER A 216 -21.63 -0.09 8.03
CA SER A 216 -21.21 0.73 6.89
C SER A 216 -19.76 0.40 6.51
N VAL A 217 -19.41 0.66 5.26
CA VAL A 217 -18.02 0.59 4.80
C VAL A 217 -17.51 2.00 4.61
N GLN A 218 -16.38 2.31 5.22
CA GLN A 218 -15.73 3.62 5.19
C GLN A 218 -14.24 3.44 4.87
N ILE A 219 -13.56 4.50 4.52
CA ILE A 219 -12.09 4.48 4.33
C ILE A 219 -11.44 5.07 5.58
N TYR A 220 -10.73 4.24 6.33
CA TYR A 220 -10.12 4.69 7.59
C TYR A 220 -8.92 5.61 7.33
N ASN A 221 -7.98 5.16 6.51
CA ASN A 221 -6.86 5.92 5.98
C ASN A 221 -6.43 5.32 4.63
N MET A 222 -5.51 5.96 3.91
CA MET A 222 -4.94 5.43 2.69
C MET A 222 -3.53 5.98 2.50
N GLY A 223 -2.53 5.11 2.63
CA GLY A 223 -1.18 5.45 2.16
C GLY A 223 -1.15 5.54 0.65
N VAL A 224 -0.48 6.57 0.12
CA VAL A 224 -0.31 6.80 -1.31
C VAL A 224 1.16 7.00 -1.61
N PHE A 225 1.69 6.26 -2.58
CA PHE A 225 3.06 6.40 -3.04
C PHE A 225 3.16 6.24 -4.56
N ARG A 226 4.18 6.83 -5.17
CA ARG A 226 4.43 6.67 -6.60
C ARG A 226 5.32 5.46 -6.85
N TYR A 227 4.91 4.60 -7.79
CA TYR A 227 5.63 3.41 -8.19
C TYR A 227 5.44 3.14 -9.68
N GLU A 228 6.56 3.06 -10.43
CA GLU A 228 6.60 2.70 -11.87
C GLU A 228 5.57 3.49 -12.72
N GLY A 229 5.48 4.79 -12.48
CA GLY A 229 4.59 5.70 -13.24
C GLY A 229 3.14 5.75 -12.76
N LEU A 230 2.76 4.95 -11.77
CA LEU A 230 1.45 4.96 -11.13
C LEU A 230 1.53 5.51 -9.70
N TYR A 231 0.46 6.10 -9.23
CA TYR A 231 0.20 6.29 -7.81
C TYR A 231 -0.54 5.07 -7.31
N ILE A 232 0.02 4.41 -6.30
CA ILE A 232 -0.56 3.25 -5.63
C ILE A 232 -1.17 3.73 -4.33
N GLY A 233 -2.46 3.43 -4.13
CA GLY A 233 -3.18 3.67 -2.90
C GLY A 233 -3.42 2.37 -2.14
N LEU A 234 -3.22 2.40 -0.83
CA LEU A 234 -3.45 1.28 0.09
C LEU A 234 -4.57 1.66 1.08
N PRO A 235 -5.84 1.73 0.64
CA PRO A 235 -6.94 2.09 1.52
C PRO A 235 -7.18 1.01 2.57
N SER A 236 -7.18 1.41 3.85
CA SER A 236 -7.66 0.59 4.96
C SER A 236 -9.18 0.70 5.00
N MET A 237 -9.84 -0.35 4.52
CA MET A 237 -11.29 -0.44 4.47
C MET A 237 -11.82 -0.77 5.85
N TYR A 238 -12.65 0.09 6.41
CA TYR A 238 -13.29 -0.12 7.70
C TYR A 238 -14.69 -0.69 7.49
N TYR A 239 -14.86 -1.96 7.86
CA TYR A 239 -16.14 -2.65 7.86
C TYR A 239 -16.76 -2.51 9.25
N HIS A 240 -17.61 -1.52 9.41
CA HIS A 240 -18.31 -1.25 10.65
C HIS A 240 -19.50 -2.22 10.82
N THR A 241 -19.45 -3.11 11.81
CA THR A 241 -20.49 -4.13 12.00
C THR A 241 -21.63 -3.64 12.89
N GLY A 242 -21.42 -2.57 13.65
CA GLY A 242 -22.42 -1.95 14.49
C GLY A 242 -21.79 -0.89 15.39
N LYS A 243 -22.64 -0.23 16.15
CA LYS A 243 -22.23 0.71 17.19
C LYS A 243 -22.84 0.27 18.52
N VAL A 244 -22.00 0.04 19.51
CA VAL A 244 -22.47 -0.22 20.88
C VAL A 244 -23.09 1.06 21.40
N SER A 245 -24.42 1.05 21.62
CA SER A 245 -25.17 2.23 21.99
C SER A 245 -24.83 2.72 23.41
N PRO A 246 -24.96 4.02 23.69
CA PRO A 246 -24.94 4.53 25.07
C PRO A 246 -25.88 3.72 25.95
N GLY A 247 -25.48 3.46 27.20
CA GLY A 247 -26.30 2.69 28.14
C GLY A 247 -26.35 1.18 27.88
N TRP A 248 -25.55 0.63 26.96
CA TRP A 248 -25.47 -0.83 26.79
C TRP A 248 -25.10 -1.53 28.11
N PRO A 249 -25.91 -2.51 28.58
CA PRO A 249 -25.69 -3.12 29.89
C PRO A 249 -24.33 -3.79 30.08
N GLY A 250 -23.70 -4.26 28.98
CA GLY A 250 -22.38 -4.87 29.01
C GLY A 250 -21.28 -3.93 29.49
N PHE A 251 -21.42 -2.61 29.35
CA PHE A 251 -20.45 -1.66 29.89
C PHE A 251 -20.27 -1.76 31.42
N ALA A 252 -21.32 -2.16 32.16
CA ALA A 252 -21.25 -2.34 33.61
C ALA A 252 -20.33 -3.51 34.04
N GLN A 253 -20.11 -4.47 33.14
CA GLN A 253 -19.25 -5.63 33.39
C GLN A 253 -17.78 -5.35 33.09
N LEU A 254 -17.49 -4.19 32.46
CA LEU A 254 -16.14 -3.80 32.07
C LEU A 254 -15.53 -2.91 33.17
N ARG A 255 -14.23 -3.12 33.43
CA ARG A 255 -13.47 -2.27 34.36
C ARG A 255 -13.03 -0.99 33.65
N LEU A 256 -13.93 -0.04 33.49
CA LEU A 256 -13.67 1.23 32.83
C LEU A 256 -13.25 2.29 33.83
N SER A 257 -12.32 3.18 33.47
CA SER A 257 -12.06 4.39 34.24
C SER A 257 -13.28 5.32 34.24
N PRO A 258 -13.32 6.25 35.20
CA PRO A 258 -14.37 7.25 35.22
C PRO A 258 -14.48 8.00 33.90
N TYR A 259 -13.36 8.38 33.28
CA TYR A 259 -13.33 9.10 32.01
C TYR A 259 -13.88 8.25 30.86
N ILE A 260 -13.38 7.01 30.69
CA ILE A 260 -13.87 6.14 29.62
C ILE A 260 -15.35 5.78 29.84
N ARG A 261 -15.78 5.55 31.08
CA ARG A 261 -17.17 5.32 31.39
C ARG A 261 -18.05 6.50 30.95
N GLU A 262 -17.66 7.73 31.27
CA GLU A 262 -18.38 8.91 30.80
C GLU A 262 -18.45 8.95 29.27
N CYS A 263 -17.35 8.65 28.58
CA CYS A 263 -17.31 8.60 27.12
C CYS A 263 -18.28 7.57 26.53
N VAL A 264 -18.26 6.32 27.02
CA VAL A 264 -19.14 5.26 26.47
C VAL A 264 -20.60 5.47 26.87
N ASP A 265 -20.88 6.00 28.06
CA ASP A 265 -22.23 6.34 28.49
C ASP A 265 -22.84 7.46 27.63
N LYS A 266 -22.00 8.37 27.14
CA LYS A 266 -22.44 9.51 26.30
C LYS A 266 -22.47 9.16 24.82
N HIS A 267 -21.46 8.43 24.32
CA HIS A 267 -21.24 8.27 22.88
C HIS A 267 -21.37 6.82 22.41
N GLY A 268 -21.39 5.84 23.33
CA GLY A 268 -21.26 4.42 22.99
C GLY A 268 -19.86 4.07 22.50
N ASP A 269 -19.74 2.94 21.83
CA ASP A 269 -18.45 2.49 21.27
C ASP A 269 -18.61 2.06 19.82
N TYR A 270 -17.49 1.94 19.12
CA TYR A 270 -17.45 1.52 17.72
C TYR A 270 -16.83 0.13 17.62
N THR A 271 -17.38 -0.69 16.75
CA THR A 271 -16.90 -2.05 16.50
C THR A 271 -16.87 -2.35 15.00
N GLY A 272 -16.01 -3.26 14.59
CA GLY A 272 -15.82 -3.62 13.20
C GLY A 272 -14.45 -4.24 12.98
N PHE A 273 -14.09 -4.37 11.71
CA PHE A 273 -12.77 -4.89 11.31
C PHE A 273 -12.26 -4.16 10.07
N TYR A 274 -11.00 -4.37 9.76
CA TYR A 274 -10.32 -3.69 8.66
C TYR A 274 -9.57 -4.70 7.79
N ASN A 275 -9.51 -4.42 6.50
CA ASN A 275 -8.50 -4.96 5.61
C ASN A 275 -7.92 -3.85 4.74
N ILE A 276 -6.86 -4.15 4.01
CA ILE A 276 -6.23 -3.20 3.10
C ILE A 276 -6.53 -3.66 1.68
N GLN A 277 -7.15 -2.79 0.89
CA GLN A 277 -7.32 -2.98 -0.55
C GLN A 277 -6.19 -2.28 -1.30
N ILE A 278 -6.22 -2.38 -2.63
CA ILE A 278 -5.31 -1.64 -3.50
C ILE A 278 -6.11 -0.85 -4.53
N ALA A 279 -5.66 0.37 -4.78
CA ALA A 279 -6.15 1.23 -5.85
C ALA A 279 -4.97 1.85 -6.59
N CYS A 280 -5.18 2.28 -7.81
CA CYS A 280 -4.17 3.02 -8.56
C CYS A 280 -4.77 4.26 -9.23
N SER A 281 -3.91 5.24 -9.48
CA SER A 281 -4.24 6.49 -10.16
C SER A 281 -3.07 6.96 -11.02
N ARG A 282 -3.34 7.75 -12.04
CA ARG A 282 -2.31 8.42 -12.83
C ARG A 282 -2.21 9.91 -12.54
N ASP A 283 -3.19 10.49 -11.86
CA ASP A 283 -3.32 11.94 -11.63
C ASP A 283 -3.67 12.32 -10.17
N LEU A 284 -3.75 11.34 -9.25
CA LEU A 284 -4.19 11.48 -7.85
C LEU A 284 -5.66 11.87 -7.66
N LYS A 285 -6.41 12.08 -8.71
CA LYS A 285 -7.82 12.53 -8.69
C LYS A 285 -8.78 11.41 -9.07
N ALA A 286 -8.48 10.71 -10.17
CA ALA A 286 -9.25 9.56 -10.62
C ALA A 286 -8.57 8.26 -10.16
N TRP A 287 -9.32 7.40 -9.45
CA TRP A 287 -8.79 6.17 -8.87
C TRP A 287 -9.49 4.94 -9.42
N THR A 288 -8.70 3.99 -9.89
CA THR A 288 -9.15 2.65 -10.27
C THR A 288 -9.10 1.73 -9.06
N ARG A 289 -10.23 1.10 -8.71
CA ARG A 289 -10.31 0.04 -7.69
C ARG A 289 -9.89 -1.28 -8.33
N VAL A 290 -8.77 -1.83 -7.86
CA VAL A 290 -8.14 -3.01 -8.49
C VAL A 290 -8.85 -4.30 -8.09
N ALA A 291 -8.90 -5.28 -9.00
CA ALA A 291 -9.30 -6.68 -8.76
C ALA A 291 -10.65 -6.83 -8.04
N ASP A 292 -11.68 -6.12 -8.54
CA ASP A 292 -13.03 -6.16 -7.99
C ASP A 292 -13.10 -5.86 -6.48
N ARG A 293 -12.17 -5.03 -5.99
CA ARG A 293 -12.10 -4.59 -4.58
C ARG A 293 -11.79 -5.73 -3.58
N LYS A 294 -11.13 -6.78 -4.04
CA LYS A 294 -10.66 -7.84 -3.16
C LYS A 294 -9.58 -7.31 -2.22
N PRO A 295 -9.47 -7.85 -1.00
CA PRO A 295 -8.40 -7.48 -0.10
C PRO A 295 -7.02 -7.78 -0.68
N PHE A 296 -6.12 -6.81 -0.57
CA PHE A 296 -4.69 -6.95 -0.85
C PHE A 296 -3.94 -7.51 0.36
N ILE A 297 -4.23 -6.95 1.56
CA ILE A 297 -3.81 -7.54 2.83
C ILE A 297 -5.07 -7.78 3.65
N GLU A 298 -5.43 -9.05 3.86
CA GLU A 298 -6.59 -9.45 4.64
C GLU A 298 -6.21 -9.70 6.10
N THR A 299 -7.17 -9.73 7.03
CA THR A 299 -6.93 -10.17 8.40
C THR A 299 -6.44 -11.62 8.44
N SER A 300 -5.64 -11.95 9.43
CA SER A 300 -5.19 -13.33 9.65
C SER A 300 -6.26 -14.17 10.36
N PRO A 301 -6.30 -15.48 10.10
CA PRO A 301 -7.01 -16.41 10.98
C PRO A 301 -6.45 -16.38 12.40
N LEU A 302 -7.26 -16.81 13.36
CA LEU A 302 -6.85 -16.96 14.77
C LEU A 302 -5.71 -17.97 14.87
N HIS A 303 -4.53 -17.50 15.26
CA HIS A 303 -3.39 -18.35 15.59
C HIS A 303 -2.44 -17.65 16.55
N ALA A 304 -1.60 -18.41 17.25
CA ALA A 304 -0.59 -17.87 18.14
C ALA A 304 0.39 -16.96 17.38
N GLY A 305 0.62 -15.75 17.89
CA GLY A 305 1.54 -14.78 17.33
C GLY A 305 0.96 -13.87 16.23
N ALA A 306 -0.30 -14.07 15.79
CA ALA A 306 -0.95 -13.13 14.88
C ALA A 306 -1.41 -11.86 15.61
N TYR A 307 -1.13 -10.70 15.01
CA TYR A 307 -1.58 -9.40 15.52
C TYR A 307 -2.64 -8.78 14.62
N ASP A 308 -2.63 -9.08 13.35
CA ASP A 308 -3.52 -8.54 12.33
C ASP A 308 -4.86 -9.32 12.25
N LEU A 309 -5.48 -9.50 13.42
CA LEU A 309 -6.70 -10.30 13.54
C LEU A 309 -7.96 -9.50 13.24
N GLN A 310 -7.97 -8.20 13.56
CA GLN A 310 -9.16 -7.37 13.41
C GLN A 310 -8.87 -6.02 12.76
N THR A 311 -7.79 -5.32 13.13
CA THR A 311 -7.48 -4.01 12.58
C THR A 311 -6.16 -4.05 11.82
N LEU A 312 -6.20 -3.61 10.55
CA LEU A 312 -5.03 -3.41 9.71
C LEU A 312 -5.00 -1.95 9.25
N ILE A 313 -3.88 -1.27 9.50
CA ILE A 313 -3.69 0.10 9.05
C ILE A 313 -2.49 0.13 8.11
N GLY A 314 -2.73 0.55 6.88
CA GLY A 314 -1.74 0.53 5.81
C GLY A 314 -0.61 1.54 6.00
N PRO A 315 0.60 1.20 5.51
CA PRO A 315 1.74 2.11 5.49
C PRO A 315 1.56 3.21 4.44
N SER A 316 2.38 4.26 4.54
CA SER A 316 2.43 5.33 3.53
C SER A 316 3.00 4.88 2.18
N ALA A 317 3.87 3.87 2.17
CA ALA A 317 4.52 3.36 0.98
C ALA A 317 5.00 1.91 1.15
N ALA A 318 5.31 1.25 0.02
CA ALA A 318 6.13 0.05 0.01
C ALA A 318 7.63 0.42 -0.06
N ILE A 319 8.48 -0.44 0.50
CA ILE A 319 9.92 -0.38 0.29
C ILE A 319 10.29 -1.35 -0.83
N VAL A 320 11.06 -0.87 -1.80
CA VAL A 320 11.68 -1.74 -2.82
C VAL A 320 12.94 -2.35 -2.23
N HIS A 321 12.92 -3.64 -1.96
CA HIS A 321 14.05 -4.39 -1.43
C HIS A 321 14.47 -5.49 -2.41
N GLY A 322 15.44 -5.20 -3.26
CA GLY A 322 15.85 -6.14 -4.31
C GLY A 322 14.73 -6.46 -5.30
N ASP A 323 14.31 -7.71 -5.32
CA ASP A 323 13.21 -8.22 -6.16
C ASP A 323 11.90 -8.40 -5.40
N GLU A 324 11.74 -7.66 -4.30
CA GLU A 324 10.57 -7.67 -3.43
C GLU A 324 10.04 -6.25 -3.16
N LEU A 325 8.78 -6.18 -2.76
CA LEU A 325 8.12 -5.02 -2.18
C LEU A 325 7.74 -5.36 -0.73
N TRP A 326 8.19 -4.56 0.22
CA TRP A 326 7.97 -4.75 1.64
C TRP A 326 6.96 -3.73 2.17
N PHE A 327 5.92 -4.22 2.83
CA PHE A 327 4.84 -3.43 3.41
C PHE A 327 4.85 -3.60 4.92
N TYR A 328 5.19 -2.52 5.66
CA TYR A 328 5.14 -2.51 7.12
C TYR A 328 3.83 -1.90 7.54
N TYR A 329 2.93 -2.69 8.06
CA TYR A 329 1.60 -2.25 8.44
C TYR A 329 1.33 -2.49 9.92
N THR A 330 0.40 -1.71 10.48
CA THR A 330 -0.09 -1.94 11.83
C THR A 330 -1.07 -3.11 11.84
N GLY A 331 -0.82 -4.09 12.70
CA GLY A 331 -1.75 -5.14 13.04
C GLY A 331 -2.23 -4.98 14.48
N ILE A 332 -3.55 -5.04 14.72
CA ILE A 332 -4.13 -5.00 16.06
C ILE A 332 -5.10 -6.16 16.21
N LYS A 333 -4.95 -6.93 17.30
CA LYS A 333 -5.74 -8.13 17.57
C LYS A 333 -7.23 -7.84 17.74
N GLN A 334 -7.54 -6.66 18.33
CA GLN A 334 -8.92 -6.28 18.65
C GLN A 334 -9.09 -4.78 18.51
N TYR A 335 -10.21 -4.38 17.95
CA TYR A 335 -10.62 -2.98 17.85
C TYR A 335 -11.88 -2.75 18.66
N ALA A 336 -11.79 -1.92 19.67
CA ALA A 336 -12.90 -1.29 20.37
C ALA A 336 -12.31 -0.11 21.15
N PHE A 337 -12.99 1.01 21.18
CA PHE A 337 -12.52 2.23 21.85
C PHE A 337 -12.27 1.98 23.33
N ILE A 338 -13.23 1.36 24.01
CA ILE A 338 -13.13 1.02 25.44
C ILE A 338 -11.98 0.08 25.75
N LYS A 339 -11.55 -0.74 24.79
CA LYS A 339 -10.44 -1.66 24.90
C LYS A 339 -9.12 -1.06 24.44
N SER A 340 -9.17 0.10 23.78
CA SER A 340 -7.99 0.83 23.32
C SER A 340 -7.53 1.92 24.28
N GLY A 341 -8.29 2.22 25.31
CA GLY A 341 -8.07 3.34 26.20
C GLY A 341 -6.85 3.29 27.11
N GLY A 342 -5.97 2.29 26.97
CA GLY A 342 -4.70 2.22 27.68
C GLY A 342 -4.83 2.13 29.21
N GLU A 343 -6.00 1.74 29.70
CA GLU A 343 -6.27 1.74 31.13
C GLU A 343 -5.60 0.56 31.84
N LYS A 344 -4.77 0.89 32.82
CA LYS A 344 -4.30 -0.07 33.81
C LYS A 344 -5.49 -0.75 34.46
N GLY A 345 -5.66 -2.05 34.22
CA GLY A 345 -6.77 -2.84 34.72
C GLY A 345 -7.73 -3.36 33.65
N TYR A 346 -7.46 -3.07 32.38
CA TYR A 346 -8.06 -3.76 31.25
C TYR A 346 -7.28 -5.03 30.94
N ASP A 347 -6.90 -5.71 31.95
CA ASP A 347 -6.32 -7.06 32.04
C ASP A 347 -5.58 -7.58 30.79
N ASP A 348 -5.13 -8.81 30.84
CA ASP A 348 -4.44 -9.60 29.79
C ASP A 348 -5.09 -9.51 28.39
N TYR A 349 -6.36 -9.13 28.30
CA TYR A 349 -7.10 -8.99 27.05
C TYR A 349 -6.60 -7.83 26.18
N CYS A 350 -6.12 -6.73 26.79
CA CYS A 350 -5.56 -5.59 26.07
C CYS A 350 -4.04 -5.58 26.04
N ALA A 351 -3.40 -6.48 26.79
CA ALA A 351 -1.95 -6.59 26.78
C ALA A 351 -1.45 -7.13 25.44
N ASP A 352 -0.30 -6.62 25.01
CA ASP A 352 0.37 -7.06 23.77
C ASP A 352 -0.58 -7.09 22.55
N ARG A 353 -1.36 -6.02 22.41
CA ARG A 353 -2.46 -5.97 21.42
C ARG A 353 -2.00 -5.62 20.03
N GLY A 354 -1.02 -4.72 19.89
CA GLY A 354 -0.57 -4.16 18.61
C GLY A 354 0.86 -4.54 18.25
N ALA A 355 1.12 -4.63 16.95
CA ALA A 355 2.47 -4.81 16.41
C ALA A 355 2.60 -4.12 15.06
N ILE A 356 3.84 -3.80 14.68
CA ILE A 356 4.19 -3.55 13.29
C ILE A 356 4.47 -4.89 12.63
N CYS A 357 3.67 -5.20 11.64
CA CYS A 357 3.76 -6.43 10.86
C CYS A 357 4.42 -6.16 9.50
N LEU A 358 5.07 -7.17 8.95
CA LEU A 358 5.66 -7.13 7.61
C LEU A 358 4.91 -8.08 6.68
N ALA A 359 4.58 -7.59 5.49
CA ALA A 359 4.13 -8.40 4.37
C ALA A 359 5.04 -8.16 3.16
N VAL A 360 5.38 -9.22 2.44
CA VAL A 360 6.36 -9.21 1.35
C VAL A 360 5.70 -9.68 0.06
N LEU A 361 5.83 -8.89 -0.99
CA LEU A 361 5.32 -9.20 -2.31
C LEU A 361 6.50 -9.30 -3.30
N ARG A 362 6.39 -10.20 -4.27
CA ARG A 362 7.24 -10.17 -5.46
C ARG A 362 7.26 -8.74 -6.03
N ARG A 363 8.40 -8.23 -6.45
CA ARG A 363 8.48 -6.94 -7.13
C ARG A 363 7.51 -6.89 -8.31
N ASP A 364 6.74 -5.81 -8.47
CA ASP A 364 5.64 -5.65 -9.44
C ASP A 364 4.48 -6.65 -9.29
N GLY A 365 4.53 -7.51 -8.29
CA GLY A 365 3.66 -8.66 -8.13
C GLY A 365 2.23 -8.36 -7.70
N PHE A 366 1.77 -7.11 -7.77
CA PHE A 366 0.40 -6.74 -7.40
C PHE A 366 -0.65 -7.50 -8.21
N VAL A 367 -0.46 -7.50 -9.53
CA VAL A 367 -1.38 -8.12 -10.49
C VAL A 367 -0.57 -8.80 -11.57
N SER A 368 -1.00 -10.00 -11.97
CA SER A 368 -0.49 -10.68 -13.15
C SER A 368 -1.58 -10.93 -14.19
N LEU A 369 -1.16 -11.13 -15.43
CA LEU A 369 -1.95 -11.73 -16.48
C LEU A 369 -1.56 -13.21 -16.58
N ASP A 370 -2.52 -14.09 -16.33
CA ASP A 370 -2.31 -15.53 -16.22
C ASP A 370 -2.93 -16.26 -17.40
N ALA A 371 -2.18 -17.21 -17.97
CA ALA A 371 -2.66 -18.18 -18.95
C ALA A 371 -2.54 -19.60 -18.39
N ASP A 372 -3.49 -20.44 -18.70
CA ASP A 372 -3.45 -21.89 -18.45
C ASP A 372 -2.86 -22.68 -19.65
N ALA A 373 -3.15 -23.98 -19.73
CA ALA A 373 -2.65 -24.88 -20.78
C ALA A 373 -3.16 -24.55 -22.19
N ASP A 374 -4.34 -23.92 -22.29
CA ASP A 374 -4.93 -23.51 -23.58
C ASP A 374 -4.20 -22.26 -24.13
N GLY A 375 -3.46 -21.56 -23.26
CA GLY A 375 -2.71 -20.38 -23.60
C GLY A 375 -3.59 -19.14 -23.74
N GLY A 376 -2.94 -17.97 -23.82
CA GLY A 376 -3.62 -16.69 -24.00
C GLY A 376 -2.69 -15.62 -24.55
N THR A 377 -3.23 -14.50 -24.99
CA THR A 377 -2.45 -13.40 -25.55
C THR A 377 -2.81 -12.04 -24.97
N LEU A 378 -1.78 -11.18 -24.83
CA LEU A 378 -1.89 -9.76 -24.59
C LEU A 378 -1.32 -9.00 -25.79
N THR A 379 -2.07 -8.04 -26.33
CA THR A 379 -1.53 -7.05 -27.29
C THR A 379 -1.59 -5.68 -26.63
N THR A 380 -0.47 -4.95 -26.67
CA THR A 380 -0.38 -3.60 -26.10
C THR A 380 -0.99 -2.56 -27.03
N GLU A 381 -1.40 -1.42 -26.44
CA GLU A 381 -1.58 -0.18 -27.21
C GLU A 381 -0.32 0.13 -28.03
N PRO A 382 -0.45 0.82 -29.17
CA PRO A 382 0.70 1.26 -29.95
C PRO A 382 1.50 2.32 -29.22
N PHE A 383 2.83 2.19 -29.21
CA PHE A 383 3.74 3.16 -28.61
C PHE A 383 5.04 3.29 -29.41
N ALA A 384 5.78 4.37 -29.22
CA ALA A 384 7.11 4.53 -29.79
C ALA A 384 8.12 3.66 -29.02
N LEU A 385 8.82 2.75 -29.70
CA LEU A 385 9.83 1.91 -29.08
C LEU A 385 10.92 2.77 -28.41
N PRO A 386 11.16 2.64 -27.08
CA PRO A 386 12.10 3.54 -26.40
C PRO A 386 13.58 3.17 -26.64
N GLY A 387 13.83 2.06 -27.36
CA GLY A 387 15.15 1.46 -27.44
C GLY A 387 15.46 0.56 -26.23
N GLY A 388 16.72 0.12 -26.12
CA GLY A 388 17.15 -0.76 -25.02
C GLY A 388 16.70 -2.21 -25.18
N ALA A 389 16.84 -2.98 -24.11
CA ALA A 389 16.51 -4.41 -24.08
C ALA A 389 15.19 -4.64 -23.37
N LEU A 390 14.26 -5.35 -24.01
CA LEU A 390 13.01 -5.76 -23.38
C LEU A 390 13.29 -6.77 -22.27
N ARG A 391 12.72 -6.51 -21.08
CA ARG A 391 12.77 -7.39 -19.92
C ARG A 391 11.38 -7.73 -19.44
N LEU A 392 11.24 -8.90 -18.85
CA LEU A 392 10.01 -9.37 -18.23
C LEU A 392 10.23 -9.67 -16.74
N ASN A 393 9.21 -9.41 -15.97
CA ASN A 393 8.95 -10.02 -14.68
C ASN A 393 7.82 -11.02 -14.88
N ALA A 394 8.13 -12.30 -14.85
CA ALA A 394 7.19 -13.36 -15.19
C ALA A 394 7.57 -14.68 -14.53
N ASP A 395 6.55 -15.52 -14.31
CA ASP A 395 6.72 -16.93 -13.93
C ASP A 395 6.20 -17.80 -15.07
N ALA A 396 7.14 -18.43 -15.78
CA ALA A 396 6.90 -19.38 -16.85
C ALA A 396 7.62 -20.72 -16.59
N ALA A 397 7.94 -21.04 -15.33
CA ALA A 397 8.66 -22.26 -14.97
C ALA A 397 7.87 -23.53 -15.33
N GLY A 398 6.54 -23.46 -15.38
CA GLY A 398 5.65 -24.56 -15.82
C GLY A 398 5.17 -24.48 -17.26
N GLY A 399 5.66 -23.49 -18.03
CA GLY A 399 5.15 -23.20 -19.36
C GLY A 399 6.07 -22.34 -20.21
N GLU A 400 5.50 -21.36 -20.89
CA GLU A 400 6.28 -20.53 -21.80
C GLU A 400 5.64 -19.13 -22.01
N ILE A 401 6.51 -18.16 -22.28
CA ILE A 401 6.15 -16.83 -22.79
C ILE A 401 6.99 -16.52 -24.02
N ARG A 402 6.34 -16.02 -25.06
CA ARG A 402 6.97 -15.48 -26.27
C ARG A 402 6.43 -14.08 -26.54
N VAL A 403 7.29 -13.21 -27.05
CA VAL A 403 6.91 -11.83 -27.38
C VAL A 403 7.19 -11.56 -28.85
N GLU A 404 6.24 -10.96 -29.52
CA GLU A 404 6.34 -10.48 -30.89
C GLU A 404 6.21 -8.97 -30.93
N ILE A 405 6.93 -8.34 -31.85
CA ILE A 405 6.79 -6.93 -32.17
C ILE A 405 5.97 -6.84 -33.45
N LEU A 406 4.89 -6.08 -33.38
CA LEU A 406 3.98 -5.84 -34.50
C LEU A 406 4.18 -4.42 -35.04
N ASP A 407 4.10 -4.26 -36.36
CA ASP A 407 4.00 -2.93 -37.00
C ASP A 407 2.57 -2.36 -36.92
N ALA A 408 2.36 -1.23 -37.58
CA ALA A 408 1.05 -0.56 -37.61
C ALA A 408 -0.07 -1.39 -38.30
N ASP A 409 0.32 -2.33 -39.15
CA ASP A 409 -0.59 -3.23 -39.89
C ASP A 409 -0.72 -4.61 -39.20
N ASP A 410 -0.32 -4.74 -37.94
CA ASP A 410 -0.30 -5.97 -37.13
C ASP A 410 0.60 -7.09 -37.72
N ARG A 411 1.55 -6.78 -38.61
CA ARG A 411 2.51 -7.75 -39.12
C ARG A 411 3.65 -7.92 -38.13
N VAL A 412 4.04 -9.18 -37.89
CA VAL A 412 5.19 -9.51 -37.03
C VAL A 412 6.47 -9.06 -37.72
N ILE A 413 7.18 -8.12 -37.12
CA ILE A 413 8.47 -7.60 -37.60
C ILE A 413 9.67 -8.14 -36.83
N ASN A 414 9.45 -8.73 -35.66
CA ASN A 414 10.44 -9.48 -34.89
C ASN A 414 9.75 -10.38 -33.87
N ALA A 415 10.43 -11.42 -33.42
CA ALA A 415 9.96 -12.30 -32.38
C ALA A 415 11.09 -12.68 -31.41
N SER A 416 10.74 -12.90 -30.15
CA SER A 416 11.69 -13.35 -29.14
C SER A 416 11.87 -14.86 -29.14
N ALA A 417 12.99 -15.33 -28.62
CA ALA A 417 13.11 -16.68 -28.11
C ALA A 417 12.10 -16.91 -26.97
N THR A 418 11.72 -18.15 -26.77
CA THR A 418 10.79 -18.53 -25.69
C THR A 418 11.45 -18.38 -24.32
N MET A 419 10.75 -17.77 -23.38
CA MET A 419 11.08 -17.75 -21.96
C MET A 419 10.32 -18.89 -21.27
N ASN A 420 11.00 -19.68 -20.43
CA ASN A 420 10.44 -20.82 -19.67
C ASN A 420 11.00 -20.90 -18.25
N ALA A 421 11.17 -19.75 -17.59
CA ALA A 421 11.71 -19.65 -16.25
C ALA A 421 10.85 -18.74 -15.38
N ASP A 422 10.95 -18.89 -14.06
CA ASP A 422 10.51 -17.87 -13.09
C ASP A 422 11.65 -16.85 -12.92
N ALA A 423 11.42 -15.60 -13.31
CA ALA A 423 12.41 -14.55 -13.20
C ALA A 423 11.79 -13.17 -13.09
N THR A 424 12.37 -12.34 -12.22
CA THR A 424 11.93 -10.96 -11.97
C THR A 424 12.51 -9.94 -12.94
N ARG A 425 13.54 -10.33 -13.74
CA ARG A 425 14.29 -9.40 -14.63
C ARG A 425 14.80 -10.11 -15.89
N GLN A 426 14.05 -11.06 -16.46
CA GLN A 426 14.47 -11.81 -17.65
C GLN A 426 14.66 -10.87 -18.84
N ARG A 427 15.86 -10.83 -19.41
CA ARG A 427 16.12 -10.19 -20.71
C ARG A 427 15.67 -11.14 -21.81
N LEU A 428 14.87 -10.65 -22.76
CA LEU A 428 14.49 -11.44 -23.93
C LEU A 428 15.58 -11.40 -25.00
N GLN A 429 15.76 -12.54 -25.66
CA GLN A 429 16.60 -12.71 -26.86
C GLN A 429 15.69 -12.62 -28.09
N TRP A 430 16.14 -11.94 -29.13
CA TRP A 430 15.40 -11.78 -30.37
C TRP A 430 16.00 -12.64 -31.47
N TYR A 431 15.16 -13.20 -32.36
CA TYR A 431 15.64 -14.02 -33.49
C TYR A 431 16.31 -13.19 -34.55
N SER A 432 15.93 -11.93 -34.76
CA SER A 432 16.51 -11.06 -35.76
C SER A 432 16.86 -9.68 -35.21
N GLY A 433 18.16 -9.42 -35.15
CA GLY A 433 18.71 -8.08 -34.82
C GLY A 433 18.42 -7.59 -33.40
N ASP A 434 18.87 -6.38 -33.13
CA ASP A 434 18.62 -5.66 -31.86
C ASP A 434 17.50 -4.65 -32.03
N LEU A 435 16.70 -4.44 -31.00
CA LEU A 435 15.64 -3.42 -30.93
C LEU A 435 16.18 -1.99 -31.01
N ALA A 436 17.45 -1.78 -30.71
CA ALA A 436 18.07 -0.45 -30.76
C ALA A 436 17.94 0.20 -32.14
N ALA A 437 18.01 -0.59 -33.22
CA ALA A 437 17.83 -0.10 -34.59
C ALA A 437 16.41 0.36 -34.92
N ARG A 438 15.43 0.05 -34.03
CA ARG A 438 14.02 0.37 -34.22
C ARG A 438 13.53 1.47 -33.25
N GLN A 439 14.44 2.10 -32.53
CA GLN A 439 14.09 3.18 -31.60
C GLN A 439 13.28 4.30 -32.31
N GLY A 440 12.19 4.72 -31.69
CA GLY A 440 11.27 5.73 -32.21
C GLY A 440 10.22 5.21 -33.20
N GLN A 441 10.32 3.94 -33.66
CA GLN A 441 9.29 3.35 -34.50
C GLN A 441 8.05 3.04 -33.64
N THR A 442 6.88 3.36 -34.16
CA THR A 442 5.60 2.96 -33.54
C THR A 442 5.40 1.46 -33.74
N ALA A 443 5.16 0.76 -32.65
CA ALA A 443 4.94 -0.68 -32.63
C ALA A 443 3.99 -1.10 -31.50
N ARG A 444 3.49 -2.33 -31.57
CA ARG A 444 2.82 -3.03 -30.49
C ARG A 444 3.66 -4.22 -30.03
N LEU A 445 3.49 -4.64 -28.80
CA LEU A 445 3.97 -5.94 -28.32
C LEU A 445 2.80 -6.90 -28.22
N ARG A 446 3.00 -8.12 -28.74
CA ARG A 446 2.08 -9.23 -28.50
C ARG A 446 2.81 -10.28 -27.65
N PHE A 447 2.29 -10.51 -26.46
CA PHE A 447 2.75 -11.55 -25.55
C PHE A 447 1.85 -12.77 -25.73
N SER A 448 2.44 -13.93 -25.97
CA SER A 448 1.77 -15.23 -25.96
C SER A 448 2.22 -15.99 -24.74
N LEU A 449 1.29 -16.41 -23.90
CA LEU A 449 1.52 -17.09 -22.64
C LEU A 449 0.88 -18.48 -22.68
N ARG A 450 1.51 -19.47 -22.06
CA ARG A 450 0.93 -20.80 -21.80
C ARG A 450 1.48 -21.35 -20.49
N ASN A 451 0.59 -21.76 -19.55
CA ASN A 451 0.93 -22.14 -18.18
C ASN A 451 1.92 -21.12 -17.55
N ALA A 452 1.62 -19.84 -17.66
CA ALA A 452 2.53 -18.77 -17.27
C ALA A 452 1.79 -17.55 -16.70
N ARG A 453 2.53 -16.71 -15.98
CA ARG A 453 2.10 -15.45 -15.40
C ARG A 453 3.03 -14.34 -15.81
N LEU A 454 2.47 -13.22 -16.28
CA LEU A 454 3.22 -12.01 -16.61
C LEU A 454 2.86 -10.92 -15.61
N TYR A 455 3.83 -10.43 -14.84
CA TYR A 455 3.66 -9.38 -13.82
C TYR A 455 3.96 -7.99 -14.35
N SER A 456 5.02 -7.84 -15.13
CA SER A 456 5.40 -6.56 -15.75
C SER A 456 6.35 -6.78 -16.92
N TYR A 457 6.47 -5.73 -17.75
CA TYR A 457 7.52 -5.65 -18.79
C TYR A 457 8.10 -4.22 -18.83
N TRP A 458 9.34 -4.07 -19.31
CA TRP A 458 9.97 -2.77 -19.50
C TRP A 458 11.15 -2.87 -20.47
N PHE A 459 11.55 -1.73 -21.00
CA PHE A 459 12.79 -1.61 -21.76
C PHE A 459 13.90 -1.06 -20.86
N ALA A 460 14.96 -1.83 -20.67
CA ALA A 460 16.12 -1.41 -19.87
C ALA A 460 17.22 -0.86 -20.78
N ALA A 461 17.90 0.20 -20.34
CA ALA A 461 19.09 0.69 -21.02
C ALA A 461 20.11 -0.44 -21.18
N GLN A 462 20.76 -0.51 -22.33
CA GLN A 462 21.87 -1.44 -22.50
C GLN A 462 23.06 -0.95 -21.68
N PRO A 463 23.79 -1.83 -20.97
CA PRO A 463 25.05 -1.45 -20.37
C PRO A 463 25.93 -0.83 -21.47
N ARG A 464 26.45 0.36 -21.25
CA ARG A 464 27.47 0.90 -22.16
C ARG A 464 28.62 -0.10 -22.20
N ALA A 465 28.95 -0.60 -23.37
CA ALA A 465 30.18 -1.36 -23.55
C ALA A 465 31.35 -0.47 -23.07
N ILE A 466 31.98 -0.87 -21.99
CA ILE A 466 33.23 -0.23 -21.56
C ILE A 466 34.22 -0.52 -22.70
N ARG A 467 34.54 0.52 -23.47
CA ARG A 467 35.61 0.48 -24.50
C ARG A 467 36.96 0.62 -23.83
#